data_e205431c9788c098d5e7d6117c185bb8
#
_entry.id   e205431c9788c098d5e7d6117c185bb8
#
_cell.length_a   1.000
_cell.length_b   1.000
_cell.length_c   1.000
_cell.angle_alpha   90.00
_cell.angle_beta   90.00
_cell.angle_gamma   90.00
#
_symmetry.space_group_name_H-M   'P 1'
#
loop_
_entity.id
_entity.type
_entity.pdbx_description
1 polymer ?
#
loop_
_entity_poly.entity_id
_entity_poly.type
_entity_poly.pdbx_seq_one_letter_code
_entity_poly.pdbx_strand_id
1 'polypeptide(L)'
;LVGWQRGCWCWPSLPYAVFTGASPSAVRACCMVAATLVANSAGRRRHGLSALFVTMAIFVLLRPTVLFEMGFQLSCASVFAILCFCPYATYALGELGMPSGVASVLSVTLCSQLATLPVTIPAFETFSLIAPLANAVIGPVISVLLAVSVVLVPCSLVPLLRHGALVVPMIVARCALFFEQLFAAVPGASVSVPPDTPLVYVVPFALVALLVWWPRPRARSMAAGLLCLMLAAGVPYVYWDRCAPPSVTVLDVGQADAILVRQGGAVALVDCGLDDRVVSALVRNNVHHIDAVFVTHWDEDHWGGLPDVLDRFSVGTIAVAADALDGAPTEVLNRPGVTYRQVARGDTVDIGRIS
;
A
#
# COMPACT_ATOMS: atom_id res chain seq x y z
N LEU A 1 -15.54 -28.71 -30.00
CA LEU A 1 -14.38 -28.09 -29.29
C LEU A 1 -14.78 -27.18 -28.10
N VAL A 2 -16.07 -26.84 -27.93
CA VAL A 2 -16.57 -25.96 -26.84
C VAL A 2 -16.73 -26.69 -25.49
N GLY A 3 -16.72 -28.03 -25.47
CA GLY A 3 -16.92 -28.84 -24.26
C GLY A 3 -15.67 -29.01 -23.36
N TRP A 4 -14.48 -28.92 -23.92
CA TRP A 4 -13.23 -29.18 -23.19
C TRP A 4 -12.72 -28.00 -22.33
N GLN A 5 -13.12 -26.79 -22.64
CA GLN A 5 -12.74 -25.60 -21.82
C GLN A 5 -13.50 -25.50 -20.49
N ARG A 6 -14.55 -26.30 -20.28
CA ARG A 6 -15.45 -26.15 -19.11
C ARG A 6 -14.99 -26.86 -17.84
N GLY A 7 -14.05 -27.82 -17.93
CA GLY A 7 -13.59 -28.62 -16.80
C GLY A 7 -12.15 -28.35 -16.35
N CYS A 8 -11.34 -27.66 -17.15
CA CYS A 8 -9.90 -27.59 -16.97
C CYS A 8 -9.40 -26.69 -15.84
N TRP A 9 -10.23 -25.75 -15.35
CA TRP A 9 -9.80 -24.74 -14.37
C TRP A 9 -9.97 -25.17 -12.90
N CYS A 10 -10.76 -26.22 -12.61
CA CYS A 10 -10.93 -26.73 -11.25
C CYS A 10 -9.73 -27.55 -10.76
N TRP A 11 -9.03 -28.23 -11.66
CA TRP A 11 -7.94 -29.14 -11.28
C TRP A 11 -6.71 -28.41 -10.73
N PRO A 12 -6.28 -27.23 -11.22
CA PRO A 12 -5.14 -26.52 -10.65
C PRO A 12 -5.46 -25.72 -9.38
N SER A 13 -6.71 -25.34 -9.16
CA SER A 13 -7.07 -24.48 -8.02
C SER A 13 -7.07 -25.20 -6.68
N LEU A 14 -7.47 -26.46 -6.63
CA LEU A 14 -7.49 -27.24 -5.40
C LEU A 14 -6.07 -27.60 -4.90
N PRO A 15 -5.17 -28.16 -5.75
CA PRO A 15 -3.77 -28.35 -5.40
C PRO A 15 -3.07 -27.06 -5.00
N TYR A 16 -3.36 -25.94 -5.67
CA TYR A 16 -2.82 -24.64 -5.31
C TYR A 16 -3.25 -24.20 -3.91
N ALA A 17 -4.53 -24.34 -3.56
CA ALA A 17 -5.02 -24.01 -2.22
C ALA A 17 -4.35 -24.86 -1.13
N VAL A 18 -4.13 -26.17 -1.38
CA VAL A 18 -3.40 -27.05 -0.46
C VAL A 18 -1.93 -26.65 -0.36
N PHE A 19 -1.29 -26.35 -1.49
CA PHE A 19 0.12 -25.94 -1.56
C PHE A 19 0.39 -24.62 -0.83
N THR A 20 -0.57 -23.69 -0.86
CA THR A 20 -0.49 -22.40 -0.14
C THR A 20 -0.88 -22.49 1.34
N GLY A 21 -0.97 -23.70 1.90
CA GLY A 21 -1.37 -23.91 3.29
C GLY A 21 -2.82 -23.55 3.57
N ALA A 22 -3.69 -23.67 2.55
CA ALA A 22 -5.12 -23.32 2.62
C ALA A 22 -5.37 -21.88 3.09
N SER A 23 -4.54 -20.95 2.61
CA SER A 23 -4.72 -19.53 2.98
C SER A 23 -6.17 -19.08 2.69
N PRO A 24 -6.79 -18.26 3.55
CA PRO A 24 -8.19 -17.87 3.40
C PRO A 24 -8.51 -17.23 2.05
N SER A 25 -7.55 -16.51 1.44
CA SER A 25 -7.70 -15.92 0.11
C SER A 25 -7.73 -16.95 -1.02
N ALA A 26 -6.86 -17.97 -0.95
CA ALA A 26 -6.83 -19.06 -1.94
C ALA A 26 -8.10 -19.91 -1.86
N VAL A 27 -8.56 -20.24 -0.66
CA VAL A 27 -9.80 -20.99 -0.46
C VAL A 27 -11.00 -20.23 -1.00
N ARG A 28 -11.10 -18.91 -0.76
CA ARG A 28 -12.16 -18.07 -1.36
C ARG A 28 -12.13 -18.07 -2.88
N ALA A 29 -10.96 -17.93 -3.49
CA ALA A 29 -10.83 -18.00 -4.94
C ALA A 29 -11.32 -19.35 -5.49
N CYS A 30 -10.95 -20.45 -4.85
CA CYS A 30 -11.45 -21.79 -5.21
C CYS A 30 -12.97 -21.90 -5.07
N CYS A 31 -13.55 -21.40 -3.98
CA CYS A 31 -15.00 -21.39 -3.77
C CYS A 31 -15.74 -20.57 -4.84
N MET A 32 -15.22 -19.41 -5.21
CA MET A 32 -15.80 -18.58 -6.29
C MET A 32 -15.76 -19.30 -7.65
N VAL A 33 -14.62 -19.96 -7.97
CA VAL A 33 -14.50 -20.76 -9.19
C VAL A 33 -15.51 -21.90 -9.15
N ALA A 34 -15.60 -22.65 -8.05
CA ALA A 34 -16.54 -23.73 -7.87
C ALA A 34 -18.01 -23.27 -8.02
N ALA A 35 -18.38 -22.16 -7.36
CA ALA A 35 -19.73 -21.58 -7.47
C ALA A 35 -20.06 -21.19 -8.92
N THR A 36 -19.09 -20.63 -9.64
CA THR A 36 -19.25 -20.25 -11.06
C THR A 36 -19.46 -21.48 -11.95
N LEU A 37 -18.75 -22.56 -11.66
CA LEU A 37 -18.86 -23.83 -12.42
C LEU A 37 -20.19 -24.53 -12.14
N VAL A 38 -20.63 -24.57 -10.88
CA VAL A 38 -21.96 -25.10 -10.51
C VAL A 38 -23.07 -24.30 -11.19
N ALA A 39 -22.99 -22.96 -11.20
CA ALA A 39 -23.94 -22.13 -11.90
C ALA A 39 -24.00 -22.43 -13.42
N ASN A 40 -22.84 -22.67 -14.04
CA ASN A 40 -22.75 -23.05 -15.46
C ASN A 40 -23.35 -24.41 -15.76
N SER A 41 -23.08 -25.43 -14.90
CA SER A 41 -23.63 -26.77 -15.06
C SER A 41 -25.16 -26.78 -14.91
N ALA A 42 -25.69 -25.86 -14.07
CA ALA A 42 -27.13 -25.64 -13.89
C ALA A 42 -27.77 -24.78 -15.00
N GLY A 43 -27.05 -24.44 -16.08
CA GLY A 43 -27.57 -23.65 -17.20
C GLY A 43 -27.84 -22.18 -16.86
N ARG A 44 -27.40 -21.69 -15.69
CA ARG A 44 -27.58 -20.30 -15.26
C ARG A 44 -26.51 -19.38 -15.87
N ARG A 45 -26.87 -18.11 -16.12
CA ARG A 45 -25.91 -17.09 -16.56
C ARG A 45 -24.85 -16.84 -15.49
N ARG A 46 -23.62 -16.64 -15.94
CA ARG A 46 -22.47 -16.33 -15.07
C ARG A 46 -22.63 -14.92 -14.49
N HIS A 47 -22.96 -14.81 -13.23
CA HIS A 47 -22.95 -13.53 -12.52
C HIS A 47 -21.87 -13.59 -11.45
N GLY A 48 -20.76 -12.88 -11.69
CA GLY A 48 -19.61 -12.83 -10.74
C GLY A 48 -20.02 -12.33 -9.36
N LEU A 49 -20.92 -11.34 -9.29
CA LEU A 49 -21.45 -10.84 -8.02
C LEU A 49 -22.23 -11.90 -7.25
N SER A 50 -23.03 -12.73 -7.92
CA SER A 50 -23.74 -13.82 -7.25
C SER A 50 -22.78 -14.86 -6.68
N ALA A 51 -21.71 -15.19 -7.42
CA ALA A 51 -20.67 -16.10 -6.93
C ALA A 51 -19.93 -15.51 -5.71
N LEU A 52 -19.62 -14.21 -5.74
CA LEU A 52 -19.03 -13.50 -4.61
C LEU A 52 -19.91 -13.57 -3.37
N PHE A 53 -21.19 -13.17 -3.48
CA PHE A 53 -22.11 -13.16 -2.34
C PHE A 53 -22.39 -14.54 -1.78
N VAL A 54 -22.55 -15.56 -2.63
CA VAL A 54 -22.70 -16.96 -2.17
C VAL A 54 -21.45 -17.42 -1.41
N THR A 55 -20.27 -17.13 -1.93
CA THR A 55 -19.02 -17.48 -1.25
C THR A 55 -18.90 -16.74 0.10
N MET A 56 -19.19 -15.43 0.15
CA MET A 56 -19.22 -14.66 1.40
C MET A 56 -20.18 -15.27 2.41
N ALA A 57 -21.42 -15.60 1.99
CA ALA A 57 -22.43 -16.20 2.86
C ALA A 57 -21.96 -17.53 3.45
N ILE A 58 -21.35 -18.39 2.63
CA ILE A 58 -20.81 -19.68 3.09
C ILE A 58 -19.74 -19.45 4.17
N PHE A 59 -18.78 -18.55 3.94
CA PHE A 59 -17.70 -18.30 4.91
C PHE A 59 -18.25 -17.73 6.22
N VAL A 60 -19.18 -16.76 6.15
CA VAL A 60 -19.80 -16.15 7.34
C VAL A 60 -20.62 -17.16 8.13
N LEU A 61 -21.36 -18.05 7.46
CA LEU A 61 -22.14 -19.08 8.12
C LEU A 61 -21.25 -20.12 8.80
N LEU A 62 -20.12 -20.48 8.20
CA LEU A 62 -19.17 -21.45 8.78
C LEU A 62 -18.33 -20.85 9.90
N ARG A 63 -17.95 -19.58 9.77
CA ARG A 63 -17.06 -18.88 10.71
C ARG A 63 -17.35 -17.38 10.73
N PRO A 64 -18.29 -16.90 11.57
CA PRO A 64 -18.70 -15.48 11.60
C PRO A 64 -17.54 -14.50 11.84
N THR A 65 -16.51 -14.93 12.60
CA THR A 65 -15.33 -14.11 12.90
C THR A 65 -14.51 -13.73 11.65
N VAL A 66 -14.71 -14.42 10.53
CA VAL A 66 -14.02 -14.10 9.26
C VAL A 66 -14.28 -12.67 8.77
N LEU A 67 -15.40 -12.06 9.15
CA LEU A 67 -15.73 -10.67 8.81
C LEU A 67 -14.71 -9.68 9.34
N PHE A 68 -14.02 -10.01 10.43
CA PHE A 68 -13.01 -9.16 11.07
C PHE A 68 -11.59 -9.47 10.58
N GLU A 69 -11.43 -10.51 9.76
CA GLU A 69 -10.13 -10.84 9.16
C GLU A 69 -9.82 -9.88 8.01
N MET A 70 -8.71 -9.13 8.13
CA MET A 70 -8.26 -8.18 7.09
C MET A 70 -8.20 -8.82 5.71
N GLY A 71 -7.63 -10.04 5.60
CA GLY A 71 -7.52 -10.76 4.35
C GLY A 71 -8.88 -11.06 3.69
N PHE A 72 -9.94 -11.29 4.48
CA PHE A 72 -11.30 -11.48 3.97
C PHE A 72 -11.87 -10.17 3.46
N GLN A 73 -11.76 -9.09 4.23
CA GLN A 73 -12.25 -7.76 3.88
C GLN A 73 -11.59 -7.26 2.58
N LEU A 74 -10.26 -7.32 2.48
CA LEU A 74 -9.50 -6.91 1.30
C LEU A 74 -9.91 -7.68 0.05
N SER A 75 -10.02 -9.01 0.16
CA SER A 75 -10.38 -9.85 -0.99
C SER A 75 -11.81 -9.59 -1.45
N CYS A 76 -12.78 -9.46 -0.54
CA CYS A 76 -14.16 -9.21 -0.89
C CYS A 76 -14.35 -7.81 -1.49
N ALA A 77 -13.74 -6.78 -0.89
CA ALA A 77 -13.76 -5.41 -1.40
C ALA A 77 -13.14 -5.31 -2.80
N SER A 78 -11.97 -5.92 -3.01
CA SER A 78 -11.29 -5.92 -4.30
C SER A 78 -12.14 -6.57 -5.40
N VAL A 79 -12.66 -7.78 -5.15
CA VAL A 79 -13.45 -8.51 -6.15
C VAL A 79 -14.75 -7.77 -6.44
N PHE A 80 -15.43 -7.26 -5.42
CA PHE A 80 -16.62 -6.45 -5.58
C PHE A 80 -16.35 -5.22 -6.45
N ALA A 81 -15.29 -4.49 -6.16
CA ALA A 81 -14.91 -3.29 -6.92
C ALA A 81 -14.57 -3.60 -8.37
N ILE A 82 -13.81 -4.66 -8.62
CA ILE A 82 -13.48 -5.09 -9.99
C ILE A 82 -14.75 -5.42 -10.77
N LEU A 83 -15.68 -6.17 -10.18
CA LEU A 83 -16.92 -6.56 -10.86
C LEU A 83 -17.85 -5.37 -11.15
N CYS A 84 -17.91 -4.38 -10.24
CA CYS A 84 -18.84 -3.24 -10.36
C CYS A 84 -18.22 -2.08 -11.15
N PHE A 85 -16.96 -1.72 -10.85
CA PHE A 85 -16.38 -0.45 -11.31
C PHE A 85 -15.37 -0.59 -12.46
N CYS A 86 -14.76 -1.77 -12.64
CA CYS A 86 -13.73 -1.96 -13.67
C CYS A 86 -14.25 -1.66 -15.10
N PRO A 87 -15.47 -2.08 -15.52
CA PRO A 87 -15.97 -1.71 -16.83
C PRO A 87 -16.10 -0.19 -17.03
N TYR A 88 -16.54 0.52 -15.99
CA TYR A 88 -16.62 1.97 -15.99
C TYR A 88 -15.25 2.63 -16.08
N ALA A 89 -14.30 2.20 -15.24
CA ALA A 89 -12.94 2.74 -15.23
C ALA A 89 -12.21 2.48 -16.56
N THR A 90 -12.40 1.30 -17.14
CA THR A 90 -11.81 0.96 -18.46
C THR A 90 -12.39 1.86 -19.56
N TYR A 91 -13.70 2.11 -19.55
CA TYR A 91 -14.33 3.04 -20.46
C TYR A 91 -13.75 4.46 -20.29
N ALA A 92 -13.68 4.94 -19.04
CA ALA A 92 -13.18 6.26 -18.72
C ALA A 92 -11.71 6.47 -19.15
N LEU A 93 -10.85 5.50 -18.89
CA LEU A 93 -9.45 5.52 -19.32
C LEU A 93 -9.31 5.43 -20.86
N GLY A 94 -10.20 4.70 -21.53
CA GLY A 94 -10.29 4.67 -22.99
C GLY A 94 -10.64 6.03 -23.59
N GLU A 95 -11.56 6.78 -23.00
CA GLU A 95 -11.88 8.16 -23.39
C GLU A 95 -10.70 9.13 -23.25
N LEU A 96 -9.76 8.85 -22.35
CA LEU A 96 -8.49 9.57 -22.20
C LEU A 96 -7.43 9.18 -23.23
N GLY A 97 -7.76 8.27 -24.18
CA GLY A 97 -6.88 7.84 -25.25
C GLY A 97 -5.97 6.66 -24.89
N MET A 98 -6.19 5.98 -23.77
CA MET A 98 -5.38 4.82 -23.41
C MET A 98 -5.74 3.58 -24.25
N PRO A 99 -4.75 2.79 -24.70
CA PRO A 99 -5.01 1.51 -25.34
C PRO A 99 -5.81 0.58 -24.44
N SER A 100 -6.76 -0.16 -25.00
CA SER A 100 -7.74 -0.99 -24.24
C SER A 100 -7.08 -1.99 -23.29
N GLY A 101 -5.95 -2.59 -23.67
CA GLY A 101 -5.18 -3.51 -22.80
C GLY A 101 -4.62 -2.81 -21.58
N VAL A 102 -4.00 -1.65 -21.75
CA VAL A 102 -3.43 -0.84 -20.65
C VAL A 102 -4.56 -0.32 -19.76
N ALA A 103 -5.62 0.23 -20.35
CA ALA A 103 -6.78 0.73 -19.62
C ALA A 103 -7.42 -0.37 -18.75
N SER A 104 -7.53 -1.59 -19.24
CA SER A 104 -8.08 -2.72 -18.49
C SER A 104 -7.21 -3.07 -17.28
N VAL A 105 -5.89 -3.19 -17.44
CA VAL A 105 -4.97 -3.54 -16.36
C VAL A 105 -4.95 -2.46 -15.28
N LEU A 106 -4.85 -1.20 -15.67
CA LEU A 106 -4.88 -0.07 -14.74
C LEU A 106 -6.23 0.02 -14.02
N SER A 107 -7.35 -0.22 -14.70
CA SER A 107 -8.68 -0.20 -14.10
C SER A 107 -8.83 -1.23 -12.99
N VAL A 108 -8.32 -2.44 -13.18
CA VAL A 108 -8.35 -3.50 -12.16
C VAL A 108 -7.62 -3.05 -10.89
N THR A 109 -6.41 -2.52 -11.04
CA THR A 109 -5.60 -2.07 -9.91
C THR A 109 -6.22 -0.87 -9.21
N LEU A 110 -6.65 0.16 -9.98
CA LEU A 110 -7.25 1.36 -9.41
C LEU A 110 -8.53 1.04 -8.65
N CYS A 111 -9.45 0.25 -9.24
CA CYS A 111 -10.70 -0.12 -8.58
C CYS A 111 -10.44 -0.93 -7.29
N SER A 112 -9.53 -1.89 -7.36
CA SER A 112 -9.14 -2.69 -6.19
C SER A 112 -8.54 -1.82 -5.09
N GLN A 113 -7.56 -0.98 -5.43
CA GLN A 113 -6.85 -0.12 -4.48
C GLN A 113 -7.81 0.88 -3.80
N LEU A 114 -8.66 1.56 -4.58
CA LEU A 114 -9.60 2.54 -4.03
C LEU A 114 -10.67 1.90 -3.12
N ALA A 115 -11.15 0.71 -3.47
CA ALA A 115 -12.14 0.02 -2.65
C ALA A 115 -11.57 -0.59 -1.36
N THR A 116 -10.27 -0.86 -1.33
CA THR A 116 -9.60 -1.39 -0.13
C THR A 116 -9.07 -0.32 0.82
N LEU A 117 -9.11 0.97 0.44
CA LEU A 117 -8.65 2.09 1.27
C LEU A 117 -9.17 2.05 2.72
N PRO A 118 -10.48 1.80 2.97
CA PRO A 118 -11.01 1.77 4.34
C PRO A 118 -10.38 0.70 5.25
N VAL A 119 -9.74 -0.29 4.65
CA VAL A 119 -9.06 -1.38 5.38
C VAL A 119 -7.55 -1.17 5.39
N THR A 120 -6.98 -0.74 4.25
CA THR A 120 -5.52 -0.63 4.11
C THR A 120 -4.94 0.58 4.85
N ILE A 121 -5.62 1.74 4.81
CA ILE A 121 -5.09 2.94 5.46
C ILE A 121 -5.04 2.77 7.00
N PRO A 122 -6.11 2.34 7.69
CA PRO A 122 -6.02 2.11 9.14
C PRO A 122 -5.00 1.04 9.56
N ALA A 123 -4.68 0.09 8.66
CA ALA A 123 -3.77 -1.00 8.96
C ALA A 123 -2.30 -0.68 8.66
N PHE A 124 -2.03 0.07 7.61
CA PHE A 124 -0.65 0.29 7.10
C PHE A 124 -0.23 1.76 7.13
N GLU A 125 -1.16 2.69 7.36
CA GLU A 125 -0.92 4.15 7.39
C GLU A 125 -0.20 4.67 6.12
N THR A 126 -0.33 3.94 5.01
CA THR A 126 0.34 4.24 3.74
C THR A 126 -0.56 4.03 2.53
N PHE A 127 -0.38 4.90 1.54
CA PHE A 127 -1.01 4.80 0.23
C PHE A 127 0.05 4.81 -0.87
N SER A 128 0.10 3.76 -1.68
CA SER A 128 1.05 3.69 -2.79
C SER A 128 0.49 4.36 -4.04
N LEU A 129 1.12 5.45 -4.47
CA LEU A 129 0.79 6.14 -5.71
C LEU A 129 1.27 5.38 -6.95
N ILE A 130 2.40 4.67 -6.82
CA ILE A 130 3.02 3.95 -7.94
C ILE A 130 2.40 2.56 -8.18
N ALA A 131 1.59 2.03 -7.24
CA ALA A 131 1.05 0.68 -7.31
C ALA A 131 0.31 0.35 -8.61
N PRO A 132 -0.51 1.24 -9.21
CA PRO A 132 -1.16 0.93 -10.49
C PRO A 132 -0.16 0.67 -11.63
N LEU A 133 0.91 1.45 -11.68
CA LEU A 133 1.96 1.29 -12.69
C LEU A 133 2.84 0.05 -12.40
N ALA A 134 3.24 -0.12 -11.15
CA ALA A 134 4.01 -1.28 -10.71
C ALA A 134 3.25 -2.59 -11.01
N ASN A 135 1.97 -2.67 -10.69
CA ASN A 135 1.14 -3.85 -10.97
C ASN A 135 0.94 -4.11 -12.47
N ALA A 136 0.92 -3.07 -13.30
CA ALA A 136 0.83 -3.22 -14.74
C ALA A 136 2.08 -3.92 -15.32
N VAL A 137 3.25 -3.71 -14.72
CA VAL A 137 4.52 -4.31 -15.13
C VAL A 137 4.77 -5.65 -14.41
N ILE A 138 4.64 -5.67 -13.10
CA ILE A 138 4.96 -6.83 -12.26
C ILE A 138 3.89 -7.93 -12.40
N GLY A 139 2.61 -7.56 -12.57
CA GLY A 139 1.50 -8.51 -12.68
C GLY A 139 1.68 -9.57 -13.76
N PRO A 140 2.01 -9.22 -15.01
CA PRO A 140 2.35 -10.20 -16.05
C PRO A 140 3.53 -11.09 -15.68
N VAL A 141 4.58 -10.53 -15.07
CA VAL A 141 5.77 -11.29 -14.65
C VAL A 141 5.41 -12.32 -13.57
N ILE A 142 4.64 -11.92 -12.57
CA ILE A 142 4.13 -12.83 -11.52
C ILE A 142 3.22 -13.91 -12.11
N SER A 143 2.38 -13.56 -13.11
CA SER A 143 1.51 -14.52 -13.78
C SER A 143 2.32 -15.59 -14.52
N VAL A 144 3.40 -15.18 -15.21
CA VAL A 144 4.36 -16.11 -15.85
C VAL A 144 5.08 -16.96 -14.80
N LEU A 145 5.56 -16.33 -13.71
CA LEU A 145 6.21 -17.04 -12.60
C LEU A 145 5.30 -18.13 -12.04
N LEU A 146 4.04 -17.82 -11.79
CA LEU A 146 3.07 -18.77 -11.27
C LEU A 146 2.85 -19.94 -12.26
N ALA A 147 2.61 -19.61 -13.54
CA ALA A 147 2.37 -20.63 -14.56
C ALA A 147 3.56 -21.59 -14.74
N VAL A 148 4.77 -21.04 -14.79
CA VAL A 148 6.02 -21.78 -14.93
C VAL A 148 6.29 -22.61 -13.67
N SER A 149 6.05 -22.06 -12.47
CA SER A 149 6.29 -22.74 -11.20
C SER A 149 5.34 -23.93 -11.02
N VAL A 150 4.05 -23.80 -11.37
CA VAL A 150 3.07 -24.88 -11.28
C VAL A 150 3.49 -26.08 -12.12
N VAL A 151 4.15 -25.86 -13.27
CA VAL A 151 4.60 -26.93 -14.16
C VAL A 151 5.98 -27.47 -13.75
N LEU A 152 6.94 -26.59 -13.52
CA LEU A 152 8.34 -27.00 -13.36
C LEU A 152 8.73 -27.40 -11.93
N VAL A 153 8.09 -26.84 -10.89
CA VAL A 153 8.41 -27.22 -9.51
C VAL A 153 8.13 -28.71 -9.25
N PRO A 154 6.99 -29.29 -9.65
CA PRO A 154 6.80 -30.74 -9.56
C PRO A 154 7.84 -31.56 -10.33
N CYS A 155 8.31 -31.07 -11.49
CA CYS A 155 9.36 -31.73 -12.26
C CYS A 155 10.70 -31.80 -11.51
N SER A 156 10.95 -30.88 -10.56
CA SER A 156 12.14 -30.89 -9.73
C SER A 156 12.23 -32.05 -8.74
N LEU A 157 11.12 -32.77 -8.53
CA LEU A 157 11.09 -34.00 -7.74
C LEU A 157 11.84 -35.16 -8.44
N VAL A 158 12.02 -35.06 -9.76
CA VAL A 158 12.85 -36.01 -10.53
C VAL A 158 14.31 -35.54 -10.48
N PRO A 159 15.24 -36.32 -9.88
CA PRO A 159 16.64 -35.87 -9.67
C PRO A 159 17.34 -35.40 -10.93
N LEU A 160 17.08 -36.03 -12.08
CA LEU A 160 17.67 -35.69 -13.37
C LEU A 160 17.22 -34.32 -13.90
N LEU A 161 15.99 -33.88 -13.59
CA LEU A 161 15.37 -32.64 -14.06
C LEU A 161 15.50 -31.49 -13.06
N ARG A 162 15.92 -31.77 -11.84
CA ARG A 162 15.88 -30.82 -10.71
C ARG A 162 16.53 -29.48 -10.99
N HIS A 163 17.76 -29.50 -11.50
CA HIS A 163 18.50 -28.26 -11.75
C HIS A 163 17.88 -27.43 -12.87
N GLY A 164 17.50 -28.06 -13.99
CA GLY A 164 16.87 -27.36 -15.10
C GLY A 164 15.48 -26.80 -14.75
N ALA A 165 14.69 -27.56 -14.02
CA ALA A 165 13.33 -27.19 -13.64
C ALA A 165 13.28 -25.98 -12.67
N LEU A 166 14.32 -25.76 -11.86
CA LEU A 166 14.35 -24.62 -10.91
C LEU A 166 14.98 -23.35 -11.49
N VAL A 167 15.79 -23.46 -12.56
CA VAL A 167 16.48 -22.28 -13.14
C VAL A 167 15.48 -21.27 -13.71
N VAL A 168 14.49 -21.72 -14.45
CA VAL A 168 13.53 -20.82 -15.12
C VAL A 168 12.67 -20.06 -14.11
N PRO A 169 12.00 -20.71 -13.13
CA PRO A 169 11.28 -20.00 -12.07
C PRO A 169 12.17 -19.00 -11.31
N MET A 170 13.42 -19.37 -11.03
CA MET A 170 14.36 -18.52 -10.32
C MET A 170 14.71 -17.24 -11.12
N ILE A 171 14.93 -17.35 -12.43
CA ILE A 171 15.19 -16.19 -13.30
C ILE A 171 13.97 -15.26 -13.31
N VAL A 172 12.77 -15.80 -13.49
CA VAL A 172 11.54 -15.01 -13.51
C VAL A 172 11.29 -14.35 -12.15
N ALA A 173 11.55 -15.04 -11.05
CA ALA A 173 11.44 -14.49 -9.70
C ALA A 173 12.43 -13.33 -9.48
N ARG A 174 13.69 -13.48 -9.91
CA ARG A 174 14.68 -12.38 -9.86
C ARG A 174 14.25 -11.18 -10.70
N CYS A 175 13.65 -11.41 -11.85
CA CYS A 175 13.13 -10.34 -12.69
C CYS A 175 11.98 -9.59 -11.97
N ALA A 176 11.07 -10.31 -11.30
CA ALA A 176 10.01 -9.71 -10.50
C ALA A 176 10.57 -8.85 -9.36
N LEU A 177 11.53 -9.38 -8.58
CA LEU A 177 12.19 -8.66 -7.48
C LEU A 177 12.94 -7.43 -7.98
N PHE A 178 13.59 -7.50 -9.14
CA PHE A 178 14.26 -6.34 -9.75
C PHE A 178 13.26 -5.20 -10.03
N PHE A 179 12.12 -5.50 -10.64
CA PHE A 179 11.09 -4.48 -10.89
C PHE A 179 10.48 -3.95 -9.59
N GLU A 180 10.25 -4.81 -8.60
CA GLU A 180 9.76 -4.39 -7.28
C GLU A 180 10.73 -3.38 -6.63
N GLN A 181 12.02 -3.68 -6.59
CA GLN A 181 13.05 -2.77 -6.07
C GLN A 181 13.14 -1.47 -6.87
N LEU A 182 13.02 -1.55 -8.20
CA LEU A 182 13.02 -0.37 -9.07
C LEU A 182 11.86 0.58 -8.74
N PHE A 183 10.65 0.06 -8.56
CA PHE A 183 9.48 0.86 -8.21
C PHE A 183 9.53 1.34 -6.76
N ALA A 184 10.06 0.55 -5.84
CA ALA A 184 10.24 0.95 -4.44
C ALA A 184 11.25 2.10 -4.28
N ALA A 185 12.25 2.17 -5.16
CA ALA A 185 13.27 3.24 -5.15
C ALA A 185 12.76 4.59 -5.69
N VAL A 186 11.54 4.66 -6.25
CA VAL A 186 10.99 5.93 -6.77
C VAL A 186 10.65 6.86 -5.60
N PRO A 187 11.22 8.06 -5.54
CA PRO A 187 10.88 9.04 -4.51
C PRO A 187 9.38 9.38 -4.55
N GLY A 188 8.70 9.32 -3.40
CA GLY A 188 7.26 9.56 -3.34
C GLY A 188 6.39 8.41 -3.85
N ALA A 189 6.94 7.20 -4.03
CA ALA A 189 6.19 6.02 -4.44
C ALA A 189 5.03 5.69 -3.49
N SER A 190 5.18 6.01 -2.21
CA SER A 190 4.15 5.90 -1.20
C SER A 190 4.02 7.17 -0.39
N VAL A 191 2.80 7.50 0.03
CA VAL A 191 2.47 8.63 0.88
C VAL A 191 1.93 8.09 2.20
N SER A 192 2.40 8.68 3.30
CA SER A 192 1.84 8.40 4.63
C SER A 192 0.49 9.08 4.76
N VAL A 193 -0.51 8.35 5.21
CA VAL A 193 -1.88 8.86 5.36
C VAL A 193 -2.37 8.51 6.76
N PRO A 194 -2.78 9.52 7.57
CA PRO A 194 -3.33 9.27 8.89
C PRO A 194 -4.54 8.34 8.84
N PRO A 195 -4.67 7.39 9.77
CA PRO A 195 -5.76 6.42 9.79
C PRO A 195 -7.14 7.07 9.95
N ASP A 196 -7.20 8.22 10.62
CA ASP A 196 -8.43 8.97 10.88
C ASP A 196 -8.84 9.89 9.73
N THR A 197 -8.17 9.81 8.58
CA THR A 197 -8.47 10.68 7.43
C THR A 197 -9.86 10.36 6.88
N PRO A 198 -10.84 11.29 6.94
CA PRO A 198 -12.22 11.02 6.50
C PRO A 198 -12.30 10.70 4.99
N LEU A 199 -11.33 11.13 4.22
CA LEU A 199 -11.22 10.85 2.78
C LEU A 199 -11.24 9.34 2.49
N VAL A 200 -10.70 8.52 3.38
CA VAL A 200 -10.65 7.05 3.27
C VAL A 200 -12.06 6.46 3.13
N TYR A 201 -13.02 7.00 3.85
CA TYR A 201 -14.41 6.56 3.81
C TYR A 201 -15.21 7.25 2.69
N VAL A 202 -14.87 8.50 2.37
CA VAL A 202 -15.56 9.27 1.31
C VAL A 202 -15.28 8.68 -0.08
N VAL A 203 -14.08 8.18 -0.35
CA VAL A 203 -13.70 7.67 -1.69
C VAL A 203 -14.61 6.53 -2.20
N PRO A 204 -14.92 5.48 -1.44
CA PRO A 204 -15.84 4.43 -1.88
C PRO A 204 -17.24 4.97 -2.21
N PHE A 205 -17.77 5.90 -1.40
CA PHE A 205 -19.07 6.53 -1.68
C PHE A 205 -19.02 7.41 -2.93
N ALA A 206 -17.93 8.15 -3.13
CA ALA A 206 -17.72 8.94 -4.34
C ALA A 206 -17.67 8.06 -5.60
N LEU A 207 -17.04 6.89 -5.54
CA LEU A 207 -17.03 5.92 -6.65
C LEU A 207 -18.44 5.44 -6.99
N VAL A 208 -19.25 5.12 -5.99
CA VAL A 208 -20.66 4.74 -6.20
C VAL A 208 -21.45 5.90 -6.81
N ALA A 209 -21.27 7.11 -6.29
CA ALA A 209 -21.92 8.31 -6.81
C ALA A 209 -21.54 8.58 -8.28
N LEU A 210 -20.26 8.46 -8.62
CA LEU A 210 -19.77 8.61 -10.00
C LEU A 210 -20.42 7.57 -10.93
N LEU A 211 -20.52 6.32 -10.52
CA LEU A 211 -21.13 5.27 -11.31
C LEU A 211 -22.61 5.55 -11.60
N VAL A 212 -23.34 6.06 -10.59
CA VAL A 212 -24.80 6.33 -10.70
C VAL A 212 -25.10 7.61 -11.48
N TRP A 213 -24.37 8.68 -11.19
CA TRP A 213 -24.70 10.01 -11.73
C TRP A 213 -23.91 10.38 -12.97
N TRP A 214 -22.78 9.72 -13.23
CA TRP A 214 -21.96 10.02 -14.39
C TRP A 214 -21.54 8.76 -15.18
N PRO A 215 -22.49 8.01 -15.72
CA PRO A 215 -22.20 6.70 -16.33
C PRO A 215 -21.39 6.77 -17.62
N ARG A 216 -21.32 7.94 -18.26
CA ARG A 216 -20.56 8.15 -19.51
C ARG A 216 -19.75 9.46 -19.46
N PRO A 217 -18.64 9.49 -18.72
CA PRO A 217 -17.80 10.68 -18.64
C PRO A 217 -17.14 10.96 -20.00
N ARG A 218 -17.04 12.26 -20.34
CA ARG A 218 -16.28 12.71 -21.51
C ARG A 218 -14.88 13.15 -21.04
N ALA A 219 -13.84 12.96 -21.89
CA ALA A 219 -12.46 13.31 -21.56
C ALA A 219 -12.30 14.75 -21.02
N ARG A 220 -12.95 15.72 -21.67
CA ARG A 220 -12.88 17.13 -21.22
C ARG A 220 -13.46 17.36 -19.84
N SER A 221 -14.60 16.76 -19.53
CA SER A 221 -15.22 16.91 -18.21
C SER A 221 -14.47 16.13 -17.13
N MET A 222 -13.85 15.00 -17.48
CA MET A 222 -12.96 14.28 -16.57
C MET A 222 -11.70 15.08 -16.25
N ALA A 223 -11.07 15.68 -17.26
CA ALA A 223 -9.90 16.55 -17.05
C ALA A 223 -10.24 17.76 -16.19
N ALA A 224 -11.39 18.41 -16.44
CA ALA A 224 -11.87 19.51 -15.62
C ALA A 224 -12.17 19.07 -14.16
N GLY A 225 -12.83 17.93 -13.97
CA GLY A 225 -13.08 17.38 -12.64
C GLY A 225 -11.80 17.03 -11.88
N LEU A 226 -10.82 16.42 -12.55
CA LEU A 226 -9.50 16.13 -11.97
C LEU A 226 -8.76 17.41 -11.59
N LEU A 227 -8.76 18.41 -12.46
CA LEU A 227 -8.16 19.71 -12.18
C LEU A 227 -8.83 20.38 -10.97
N CYS A 228 -10.16 20.40 -10.92
CA CYS A 228 -10.89 20.92 -9.76
C CYS A 228 -10.54 20.18 -8.47
N LEU A 229 -10.43 18.86 -8.52
CA LEU A 229 -10.03 18.04 -7.37
C LEU A 229 -8.60 18.35 -6.93
N MET A 230 -7.66 18.45 -7.87
CA MET A 230 -6.27 18.81 -7.57
C MET A 230 -6.17 20.20 -6.94
N LEU A 231 -6.92 21.17 -7.45
CA LEU A 231 -6.94 22.53 -6.87
C LEU A 231 -7.62 22.54 -5.51
N ALA A 232 -8.74 21.86 -5.36
CA ALA A 232 -9.48 21.78 -4.10
C ALA A 232 -8.72 21.08 -2.97
N ALA A 233 -7.86 20.12 -3.30
CA ALA A 233 -7.00 19.44 -2.34
C ALA A 233 -5.64 20.11 -2.18
N GLY A 234 -5.01 20.52 -3.29
CA GLY A 234 -3.65 21.04 -3.29
C GLY A 234 -3.55 22.47 -2.73
N VAL A 235 -4.52 23.34 -3.01
CA VAL A 235 -4.48 24.72 -2.51
C VAL A 235 -4.60 24.79 -0.98
N PRO A 236 -5.57 24.12 -0.33
CA PRO A 236 -5.63 24.09 1.14
C PRO A 236 -4.39 23.41 1.75
N TYR A 237 -3.88 22.35 1.13
CA TYR A 237 -2.67 21.66 1.59
C TYR A 237 -1.46 22.60 1.62
N VAL A 238 -1.17 23.27 0.49
CA VAL A 238 -0.04 24.23 0.39
C VAL A 238 -0.24 25.44 1.31
N TYR A 239 -1.48 25.92 1.43
CA TYR A 239 -1.79 27.01 2.35
C TYR A 239 -1.55 26.61 3.80
N TRP A 240 -2.02 25.43 4.22
CA TRP A 240 -1.82 24.91 5.56
C TRP A 240 -0.34 24.67 5.86
N ASP A 241 0.38 24.04 4.94
CA ASP A 241 1.82 23.78 5.08
C ASP A 241 2.64 25.06 5.28
N ARG A 242 2.31 26.15 4.56
CA ARG A 242 3.05 27.42 4.63
C ARG A 242 2.59 28.38 5.71
N CYS A 243 1.34 28.32 6.11
CA CYS A 243 0.69 29.33 6.97
C CYS A 243 0.22 28.75 8.31
N ALA A 244 0.47 27.49 8.60
CA ALA A 244 0.14 26.90 9.89
C ALA A 244 0.83 27.66 11.04
N PRO A 245 0.11 27.94 12.14
CA PRO A 245 0.70 28.57 13.30
C PRO A 245 1.78 27.67 13.94
N PRO A 246 2.78 28.26 14.63
CA PRO A 246 3.74 27.48 15.38
C PRO A 246 3.02 26.55 16.37
N SER A 247 3.44 25.30 16.41
CA SER A 247 2.86 24.30 17.32
C SER A 247 3.94 23.41 17.93
N VAL A 248 3.74 23.08 19.19
CA VAL A 248 4.51 22.05 19.90
C VAL A 248 3.53 20.97 20.33
N THR A 249 3.78 19.76 19.89
CA THR A 249 2.92 18.60 20.13
C THR A 249 3.72 17.52 20.83
N VAL A 250 3.31 17.10 22.01
CA VAL A 250 3.86 15.90 22.66
C VAL A 250 3.19 14.70 22.02
N LEU A 251 3.99 13.81 21.45
CA LEU A 251 3.53 12.63 20.75
C LEU A 251 3.19 11.51 21.73
N ASP A 252 2.12 10.79 21.47
CA ASP A 252 1.76 9.59 22.23
C ASP A 252 2.60 8.39 21.73
N VAL A 253 3.73 8.19 22.39
CA VAL A 253 4.69 7.10 22.12
C VAL A 253 4.81 6.11 23.27
N GLY A 254 3.86 6.17 24.22
CA GLY A 254 3.83 5.29 25.41
C GLY A 254 4.67 5.80 26.56
N GLN A 255 5.55 4.97 27.13
CA GLN A 255 6.42 5.32 28.27
C GLN A 255 7.77 5.89 27.80
N ALA A 256 7.73 6.84 26.87
CA ALA A 256 8.92 7.41 26.26
C ALA A 256 8.63 8.85 25.82
N ASP A 257 9.66 9.63 25.50
CA ASP A 257 9.52 11.01 25.12
C ASP A 257 9.70 11.22 23.62
N ALA A 258 8.78 11.97 23.00
CA ALA A 258 8.90 12.49 21.64
C ALA A 258 8.07 13.78 21.52
N ILE A 259 8.72 14.87 21.09
CA ILE A 259 8.08 16.18 20.96
C ILE A 259 8.26 16.67 19.53
N LEU A 260 7.15 16.96 18.88
CA LEU A 260 7.08 17.51 17.53
C LEU A 260 6.93 19.02 17.60
N VAL A 261 7.86 19.76 17.01
CA VAL A 261 7.83 21.20 16.87
C VAL A 261 7.64 21.56 15.41
N ARG A 262 6.65 22.40 15.08
CA ARG A 262 6.34 22.80 13.71
C ARG A 262 6.14 24.30 13.61
N GLN A 263 6.65 24.88 12.50
CA GLN A 263 6.36 26.26 12.14
C GLN A 263 6.34 26.42 10.62
N GLY A 264 5.17 26.62 10.05
CA GLY A 264 4.99 26.54 8.60
C GLY A 264 5.42 25.17 8.10
N GLY A 265 6.22 25.11 7.04
CA GLY A 265 6.74 23.84 6.50
C GLY A 265 7.94 23.26 7.27
N ALA A 266 8.48 23.94 8.29
CA ALA A 266 9.60 23.46 9.06
C ALA A 266 9.16 22.51 10.19
N VAL A 267 9.87 21.40 10.33
CA VAL A 267 9.55 20.30 11.26
C VAL A 267 10.79 19.89 12.04
N ALA A 268 10.71 19.95 13.37
CA ALA A 268 11.73 19.44 14.26
C ALA A 268 11.11 18.37 15.18
N LEU A 269 11.87 17.33 15.44
CA LEU A 269 11.53 16.27 16.38
C LEU A 269 12.54 16.27 17.52
N VAL A 270 12.09 16.34 18.76
CA VAL A 270 12.94 16.22 19.94
C VAL A 270 12.63 14.86 20.56
N ASP A 271 13.63 14.00 20.60
CA ASP A 271 13.58 12.60 20.95
C ASP A 271 12.62 11.75 20.08
N CYS A 272 12.84 10.46 20.06
CA CYS A 272 12.19 9.55 19.11
C CYS A 272 11.44 8.41 19.79
N GLY A 273 11.32 8.45 21.11
CA GLY A 273 10.69 7.36 21.84
C GLY A 273 11.47 6.03 21.81
N LEU A 274 10.80 4.99 22.26
CA LEU A 274 11.39 3.66 22.45
C LEU A 274 11.31 2.78 21.19
N ASP A 275 10.25 2.92 20.39
CA ASP A 275 9.89 1.99 19.32
C ASP A 275 9.23 2.70 18.12
N ASP A 276 8.69 1.92 17.19
CA ASP A 276 8.05 2.37 15.95
C ASP A 276 6.75 3.20 16.16
N ARG A 277 6.24 3.33 17.40
CA ARG A 277 5.05 4.16 17.71
C ARG A 277 5.25 5.62 17.33
N VAL A 278 6.50 6.12 17.40
CA VAL A 278 6.82 7.47 16.96
C VAL A 278 6.51 7.66 15.48
N VAL A 279 6.73 6.66 14.64
CA VAL A 279 6.40 6.71 13.20
C VAL A 279 4.90 6.90 13.01
N SER A 280 4.08 6.09 13.68
CA SER A 280 2.63 6.22 13.63
C SER A 280 2.14 7.57 14.18
N ALA A 281 2.74 8.07 15.25
CA ALA A 281 2.42 9.37 15.83
C ALA A 281 2.77 10.52 14.88
N LEU A 282 3.92 10.46 14.18
CA LEU A 282 4.33 11.43 13.17
C LEU A 282 3.38 11.41 11.96
N VAL A 283 2.99 10.23 11.49
CA VAL A 283 2.03 10.07 10.38
C VAL A 283 0.67 10.70 10.75
N ARG A 284 0.15 10.44 11.96
CA ARG A 284 -1.10 11.04 12.45
C ARG A 284 -1.05 12.56 12.51
N ASN A 285 0.15 13.12 12.71
CA ASN A 285 0.39 14.56 12.69
C ASN A 285 0.74 15.10 11.29
N ASN A 286 0.53 14.34 10.19
CA ASN A 286 0.84 14.73 8.81
C ASN A 286 2.30 15.16 8.62
N VAL A 287 3.25 14.50 9.26
CA VAL A 287 4.68 14.70 9.03
C VAL A 287 5.10 13.88 7.83
N HIS A 288 5.74 14.50 6.84
CA HIS A 288 6.25 13.84 5.64
C HIS A 288 7.77 13.91 5.52
N HIS A 289 8.39 14.90 6.16
CA HIS A 289 9.83 15.08 6.29
C HIS A 289 10.14 15.69 7.65
N ILE A 290 11.38 15.57 8.08
CA ILE A 290 11.87 16.15 9.35
C ILE A 290 13.16 16.91 9.02
N ASP A 291 13.19 18.20 9.26
CA ASP A 291 14.37 19.03 8.99
C ASP A 291 15.49 18.73 10.00
N ALA A 292 15.12 18.57 11.27
CA ALA A 292 16.07 18.19 12.31
C ALA A 292 15.47 17.27 13.36
N VAL A 293 16.25 16.29 13.78
CA VAL A 293 15.99 15.47 14.97
C VAL A 293 16.98 15.88 16.05
N PHE A 294 16.48 16.21 17.22
CA PHE A 294 17.30 16.48 18.42
C PHE A 294 17.26 15.27 19.33
N VAL A 295 18.39 14.64 19.57
CA VAL A 295 18.52 13.57 20.56
C VAL A 295 19.13 14.17 21.83
N THR A 296 18.35 14.18 22.89
CA THR A 296 18.78 14.78 24.16
C THR A 296 19.86 13.93 24.85
N HIS A 297 19.68 12.62 24.85
CA HIS A 297 20.65 11.63 25.35
C HIS A 297 20.36 10.23 24.77
N TRP A 298 21.29 9.29 25.00
CA TRP A 298 21.24 7.97 24.36
C TRP A 298 20.59 6.89 25.26
N ASP A 299 19.60 7.25 26.07
CA ASP A 299 18.78 6.26 26.74
C ASP A 299 17.73 5.73 25.74
N GLU A 300 17.41 4.45 25.81
CA GLU A 300 16.63 3.73 24.78
C GLU A 300 15.23 4.35 24.56
N ASP A 301 14.64 4.91 25.60
CA ASP A 301 13.35 5.61 25.57
C ASP A 301 13.37 7.00 24.88
N HIS A 302 14.55 7.49 24.48
CA HIS A 302 14.73 8.76 23.75
C HIS A 302 15.17 8.58 22.31
N TRP A 303 15.93 7.54 22.00
CA TRP A 303 16.43 7.31 20.64
C TRP A 303 15.99 5.99 20.00
N GLY A 304 15.37 5.06 20.76
CA GLY A 304 15.04 3.71 20.29
C GLY A 304 14.22 3.68 18.99
N GLY A 305 13.30 4.63 18.80
CA GLY A 305 12.52 4.79 17.59
C GLY A 305 13.24 5.51 16.42
N LEU A 306 14.46 6.06 16.64
CA LEU A 306 15.18 6.80 15.61
C LEU A 306 15.51 5.98 14.35
N PRO A 307 15.91 4.70 14.43
CA PRO A 307 16.10 3.86 13.25
C PRO A 307 14.85 3.79 12.37
N ASP A 308 13.67 3.61 12.97
CA ASP A 308 12.39 3.53 12.26
C ASP A 308 12.00 4.87 11.63
N VAL A 309 12.30 5.97 12.32
CA VAL A 309 12.13 7.33 11.77
C VAL A 309 13.00 7.53 10.53
N LEU A 310 14.28 7.13 10.59
CA LEU A 310 15.23 7.25 9.49
C LEU A 310 14.88 6.35 8.29
N ASP A 311 14.25 5.21 8.54
CA ASP A 311 13.77 4.31 7.48
C ASP A 311 12.51 4.86 6.78
N ARG A 312 11.71 5.64 7.50
CA ARG A 312 10.40 6.09 7.03
C ARG A 312 10.38 7.51 6.50
N PHE A 313 11.16 8.40 7.11
CA PHE A 313 11.16 9.82 6.79
C PHE A 313 12.51 10.28 6.27
N SER A 314 12.50 11.29 5.40
CA SER A 314 13.72 12.01 5.08
C SER A 314 14.06 12.94 6.25
N VAL A 315 15.24 12.75 6.81
CA VAL A 315 15.77 13.56 7.92
C VAL A 315 16.94 14.38 7.41
N GLY A 316 16.86 15.69 7.61
CA GLY A 316 17.92 16.63 7.17
C GLY A 316 19.16 16.58 8.05
N THR A 317 18.96 16.75 9.36
CA THR A 317 20.08 16.83 10.33
C THR A 317 19.70 16.11 11.63
N ILE A 318 20.65 15.41 12.23
CA ILE A 318 20.53 14.92 13.61
C ILE A 318 21.42 15.80 14.48
N ALA A 319 20.82 16.50 15.42
CA ALA A 319 21.50 17.31 16.41
C ALA A 319 21.65 16.53 17.73
N VAL A 320 22.86 16.45 18.23
CA VAL A 320 23.19 15.68 19.44
C VAL A 320 23.97 16.58 20.39
N ALA A 321 23.76 16.41 21.69
CA ALA A 321 24.52 17.15 22.70
C ALA A 321 26.03 16.88 22.53
N ALA A 322 26.84 17.93 22.69
CA ALA A 322 28.28 17.87 22.41
C ALA A 322 29.04 16.83 23.26
N ASP A 323 28.52 16.54 24.46
CA ASP A 323 29.06 15.56 25.42
C ASP A 323 28.48 14.15 25.23
N ALA A 324 27.49 13.99 24.38
CA ALA A 324 26.79 12.72 24.20
C ALA A 324 27.26 11.90 22.97
N LEU A 325 28.14 12.42 22.13
CA LEU A 325 28.58 11.73 20.90
C LEU A 325 29.33 10.43 21.18
N ASP A 326 30.10 10.35 22.28
CA ASP A 326 30.87 9.17 22.64
C ASP A 326 30.00 7.96 23.02
N GLY A 327 28.71 8.18 23.30
CA GLY A 327 27.71 7.15 23.61
C GLY A 327 26.81 6.77 22.44
N ALA A 328 26.97 7.40 21.29
CA ALA A 328 26.07 7.21 20.15
C ALA A 328 26.13 5.78 19.58
N PRO A 329 24.99 5.14 19.32
CA PRO A 329 24.94 3.81 18.71
C PRO A 329 25.53 3.81 17.31
N THR A 330 26.41 2.85 17.02
CA THR A 330 27.09 2.72 15.72
C THR A 330 26.11 2.54 14.55
N GLU A 331 24.96 1.97 14.80
CA GLU A 331 23.87 1.78 13.82
C GLU A 331 23.30 3.10 13.32
N VAL A 332 23.26 4.11 14.17
CA VAL A 332 22.78 5.45 13.83
C VAL A 332 23.89 6.22 13.10
N LEU A 333 25.10 6.24 13.64
CA LEU A 333 26.23 7.02 13.12
C LEU A 333 26.67 6.63 11.70
N ASN A 334 26.50 5.36 11.32
CA ASN A 334 26.95 4.83 10.02
C ASN A 334 25.91 4.93 8.89
N ARG A 335 24.78 5.60 9.11
CA ARG A 335 23.75 5.73 8.05
C ARG A 335 24.17 6.73 6.98
N PRO A 336 24.19 6.32 5.70
CA PRO A 336 24.53 7.22 4.60
C PRO A 336 23.42 8.28 4.40
N GLY A 337 23.83 9.53 4.14
CA GLY A 337 22.91 10.61 3.80
C GLY A 337 22.36 11.42 4.97
N VAL A 338 22.77 11.14 6.20
CA VAL A 338 22.38 11.88 7.40
C VAL A 338 23.50 12.81 7.84
N THR A 339 23.20 14.08 8.11
CA THR A 339 24.15 15.04 8.64
C THR A 339 24.05 15.09 10.16
N TYR A 340 25.16 14.94 10.86
CA TYR A 340 25.22 15.06 12.33
C TYR A 340 25.78 16.43 12.71
N ARG A 341 25.13 17.08 13.67
CA ARG A 341 25.56 18.36 14.24
C ARG A 341 25.65 18.26 15.75
N GLN A 342 26.78 18.63 16.28
CA GLN A 342 26.94 18.82 17.74
C GLN A 342 26.34 20.16 18.16
N VAL A 343 25.59 20.14 19.23
CA VAL A 343 25.00 21.34 19.84
C VAL A 343 25.36 21.40 21.32
N ALA A 344 25.70 22.61 21.79
CA ALA A 344 26.03 22.87 23.17
C ALA A 344 25.02 23.81 23.80
N ARG A 345 25.07 23.93 25.12
CA ARG A 345 24.18 24.86 25.86
C ARG A 345 24.43 26.32 25.40
N GLY A 346 23.40 26.94 24.89
CA GLY A 346 23.44 28.31 24.37
C GLY A 346 23.53 28.41 22.85
N ASP A 347 23.72 27.27 22.15
CA ASP A 347 23.64 27.25 20.71
C ASP A 347 22.21 27.42 20.23
N THR A 348 22.06 28.10 19.09
CA THR A 348 20.81 28.20 18.36
C THR A 348 20.90 27.36 17.07
N VAL A 349 19.87 26.62 16.80
CA VAL A 349 19.76 25.85 15.55
C VAL A 349 18.58 26.38 14.75
N ASP A 350 18.90 27.10 13.67
CA ASP A 350 17.90 27.62 12.76
C ASP A 350 17.41 26.50 11.84
N ILE A 351 16.11 26.20 11.90
CA ILE A 351 15.44 25.20 11.06
C ILE A 351 14.35 25.92 10.27
N GLY A 352 14.66 26.37 9.09
CA GLY A 352 13.73 27.12 8.28
C GLY A 352 13.30 28.42 8.99
N ARG A 353 12.10 28.41 9.60
CA ARG A 353 11.56 29.53 10.38
C ARG A 353 11.57 29.30 11.88
N ILE A 354 12.05 28.14 12.33
CA ILE A 354 12.19 27.80 13.74
C ILE A 354 13.62 28.14 14.18
N SER A 355 13.75 28.92 15.25
CA SER A 355 15.04 29.24 15.86
C SER A 355 15.00 28.97 17.36
#